data_e8392b86d05ca3e4d5cf340931b93efb
#
_entry.id   e8392b86d05ca3e4d5cf340931b93efb
#
_cell.length_a   1.000
_cell.length_b   1.000
_cell.length_c   1.000
_cell.angle_alpha   90.00
_cell.angle_beta   90.00
_cell.angle_gamma   90.00
#
_symmetry.space_group_name_H-M   'P 1'
#
loop_
_entity.id
_entity.type
_entity.pdbx_description
1 polymer ?
#
loop_
_entity_poly.entity_id
_entity_poly.type
_entity_poly.pdbx_seq_one_letter_code
_entity_poly.pdbx_strand_id
1 'polypeptide(L)'
;MLKIGEFFMIRELFQKGWTKTAIAEATGFDRKTVSKYLKDNQLPKRKGSKQKKESKLAPYKPYILGRLKEGTTNCVVLLEEIQAMGYEGQLTILRDFVRPLRQQPKKQATLRFETPPGKQAQMDWAYVGKYLVNDVLQDVYGFIMILGYSRMKYVEFTTNMNLETLMKCHMNAFSYFNGIPDQILYDNMKTVVIKHSPMEVRFNRKFEDFLAYYGIVPKACRPRRPQTKGKVERTVKYLKDNFFQRKHEPTLNALNEDIKEWLNQVANKKENQTTNEAPFKRFEQEQKFLKVWGEKPLFPTSHWEHREVSRDCFISYGGKQYSVPYRYV
;
A
#
# COMPACT_ATOMS: atom_id res chain seq x y z
N MET A 1 -9.48 35.49 -25.03
CA MET A 1 -10.03 34.73 -26.15
C MET A 1 -11.40 34.24 -25.75
N LEU A 2 -12.46 34.54 -26.51
CA LEU A 2 -13.82 34.16 -26.10
C LEU A 2 -13.99 32.65 -26.07
N LYS A 3 -14.69 32.17 -25.05
CA LYS A 3 -15.14 30.77 -24.98
C LYS A 3 -16.37 30.58 -25.90
N ILE A 4 -16.61 29.35 -26.32
CA ILE A 4 -17.73 29.01 -27.21
C ILE A 4 -19.07 29.45 -26.60
N GLY A 5 -19.30 29.25 -25.32
CA GLY A 5 -20.51 29.69 -24.60
C GLY A 5 -20.70 31.23 -24.62
N GLU A 6 -19.62 31.97 -24.41
CA GLU A 6 -19.62 33.44 -24.46
C GLU A 6 -19.94 33.98 -25.85
N PHE A 7 -19.47 33.29 -26.88
CA PHE A 7 -19.82 33.62 -28.29
C PHE A 7 -21.32 33.47 -28.55
N PHE A 8 -21.92 32.38 -28.10
CA PHE A 8 -23.37 32.16 -28.27
C PHE A 8 -24.17 33.16 -27.41
N MET A 9 -23.76 33.45 -26.20
CA MET A 9 -24.42 34.44 -25.33
C MET A 9 -24.44 35.83 -25.95
N ILE A 10 -23.35 36.32 -26.53
CA ILE A 10 -23.30 37.62 -27.24
C ILE A 10 -24.30 37.65 -28.40
N ARG A 11 -24.43 36.58 -29.16
CA ARG A 11 -25.38 36.48 -30.29
C ARG A 11 -26.81 36.42 -29.84
N GLU A 12 -27.11 35.67 -28.80
CA GLU A 12 -28.45 35.56 -28.24
C GLU A 12 -28.96 36.91 -27.72
N LEU A 13 -28.09 37.64 -26.98
CA LEU A 13 -28.42 38.98 -26.50
C LEU A 13 -28.67 39.95 -27.64
N PHE A 14 -27.87 39.88 -28.71
CA PHE A 14 -28.07 40.70 -29.93
C PHE A 14 -29.37 40.36 -30.65
N GLN A 15 -29.72 39.07 -30.79
CA GLN A 15 -31.00 38.62 -31.35
C GLN A 15 -32.22 39.08 -30.51
N LYS A 16 -32.05 39.20 -29.20
CA LYS A 16 -33.06 39.76 -28.27
C LYS A 16 -33.15 41.29 -28.35
N GLY A 17 -32.48 41.96 -29.31
CA GLY A 17 -32.58 43.40 -29.56
C GLY A 17 -31.63 44.28 -28.75
N TRP A 18 -30.65 43.67 -28.02
CA TRP A 18 -29.71 44.45 -27.21
C TRP A 18 -28.71 45.20 -28.12
N THR A 19 -28.38 46.43 -27.72
CA THR A 19 -27.34 47.19 -28.38
C THR A 19 -25.94 46.64 -28.10
N LYS A 20 -24.98 46.83 -29.00
CA LYS A 20 -23.59 46.38 -28.82
C LYS A 20 -22.94 46.94 -27.54
N THR A 21 -23.37 48.15 -27.12
CA THR A 21 -22.87 48.79 -25.90
C THR A 21 -23.45 48.10 -24.69
N ALA A 22 -24.77 47.84 -24.62
CA ALA A 22 -25.41 47.13 -23.55
C ALA A 22 -24.88 45.68 -23.40
N ILE A 23 -24.59 45.00 -24.52
CA ILE A 23 -23.96 43.66 -24.49
C ILE A 23 -22.54 43.74 -23.94
N ALA A 24 -21.75 44.75 -24.28
CA ALA A 24 -20.41 44.97 -23.79
C ALA A 24 -20.40 45.18 -22.27
N GLU A 25 -21.29 46.01 -21.74
CA GLU A 25 -21.48 46.28 -20.33
C GLU A 25 -21.95 45.04 -19.57
N ALA A 26 -22.92 44.32 -20.06
CA ALA A 26 -23.47 43.12 -19.41
C ALA A 26 -22.50 41.93 -19.43
N THR A 27 -21.64 41.82 -20.43
CA THR A 27 -20.72 40.68 -20.57
C THR A 27 -19.30 40.97 -20.14
N GLY A 28 -18.94 42.23 -19.87
CA GLY A 28 -17.60 42.67 -19.50
C GLY A 28 -16.61 42.65 -20.66
N PHE A 29 -17.06 42.46 -21.93
CA PHE A 29 -16.20 42.47 -23.09
C PHE A 29 -16.15 43.86 -23.72
N ASP A 30 -14.99 44.22 -24.30
CA ASP A 30 -14.84 45.44 -25.06
C ASP A 30 -15.81 45.47 -26.26
N ARG A 31 -16.41 46.64 -26.54
CA ARG A 31 -17.37 46.85 -27.64
C ARG A 31 -16.83 46.43 -29.02
N LYS A 32 -15.50 46.60 -29.27
CA LYS A 32 -14.86 46.17 -30.50
C LYS A 32 -14.85 44.65 -30.60
N THR A 33 -14.64 43.97 -29.48
CA THR A 33 -14.70 42.50 -29.38
C THR A 33 -16.11 42.00 -29.69
N VAL A 34 -17.14 42.57 -29.06
CA VAL A 34 -18.56 42.24 -29.35
C VAL A 34 -18.86 42.47 -30.83
N SER A 35 -18.50 43.63 -31.39
CA SER A 35 -18.74 43.96 -32.79
C SER A 35 -18.02 42.98 -33.73
N LYS A 36 -16.81 42.57 -33.41
CA LYS A 36 -16.05 41.59 -34.21
C LYS A 36 -16.77 40.25 -34.28
N TYR A 37 -17.17 39.69 -33.14
CA TYR A 37 -17.81 38.38 -33.08
C TYR A 37 -19.28 38.37 -33.57
N LEU A 38 -19.94 39.52 -33.62
CA LEU A 38 -21.24 39.66 -34.26
C LEU A 38 -21.13 39.72 -35.81
N LYS A 39 -20.03 40.27 -36.34
CA LYS A 39 -19.75 40.31 -37.79
C LYS A 39 -19.20 38.96 -38.29
N ASP A 40 -18.41 38.28 -37.48
CA ASP A 40 -17.76 37.03 -37.82
C ASP A 40 -18.70 35.85 -37.51
N ASN A 41 -19.18 35.18 -38.59
CA ASN A 41 -20.12 34.09 -38.45
C ASN A 41 -19.44 32.76 -38.09
N GLN A 42 -18.12 32.77 -37.84
CA GLN A 42 -17.34 31.58 -37.48
C GLN A 42 -17.12 31.50 -36.00
N LEU A 43 -17.24 30.26 -35.45
CA LEU A 43 -16.86 29.95 -34.08
C LEU A 43 -15.41 30.36 -33.80
N PRO A 44 -15.10 30.90 -32.62
CA PRO A 44 -13.76 31.31 -32.28
C PRO A 44 -12.80 30.11 -32.35
N LYS A 45 -12.00 30.08 -33.41
CA LYS A 45 -10.95 29.05 -33.60
C LYS A 45 -9.79 29.36 -32.62
N ARG A 46 -9.35 28.37 -31.87
CA ARG A 46 -8.08 28.46 -31.17
C ARG A 46 -6.99 28.81 -32.17
N LYS A 47 -6.26 29.90 -31.96
CA LYS A 47 -5.04 30.16 -32.76
C LYS A 47 -4.17 28.94 -32.68
N GLY A 48 -3.87 28.31 -33.81
CA GLY A 48 -2.95 27.18 -33.88
C GLY A 48 -1.65 27.52 -33.15
N SER A 49 -1.08 26.57 -32.41
CA SER A 49 0.18 26.79 -31.73
C SER A 49 1.22 27.29 -32.74
N LYS A 50 1.93 28.36 -32.39
CA LYS A 50 3.13 28.80 -33.11
C LYS A 50 3.97 27.58 -33.47
N GLN A 51 4.57 27.56 -34.68
CA GLN A 51 5.48 26.51 -35.15
C GLN A 51 6.32 25.99 -33.98
N LYS A 52 6.23 24.69 -33.70
CA LYS A 52 7.01 24.04 -32.65
C LYS A 52 8.49 24.27 -32.98
N LYS A 53 9.18 25.09 -32.20
CA LYS A 53 10.65 25.16 -32.28
C LYS A 53 11.18 23.74 -32.13
N GLU A 54 12.15 23.38 -32.96
CA GLU A 54 12.79 22.06 -32.84
C GLU A 54 13.28 21.86 -31.42
N SER A 55 12.96 20.69 -30.86
CA SER A 55 13.35 20.35 -29.50
C SER A 55 14.86 20.18 -29.45
N LYS A 56 15.53 20.73 -28.43
CA LYS A 56 16.97 20.48 -28.16
C LYS A 56 17.31 18.99 -28.11
N LEU A 57 16.30 18.13 -27.87
CA LEU A 57 16.45 16.67 -27.86
C LEU A 57 16.48 16.05 -29.28
N ALA A 58 16.10 16.79 -30.34
CA ALA A 58 15.95 16.24 -31.67
C ALA A 58 17.20 15.48 -32.19
N PRO A 59 18.43 16.02 -32.06
CA PRO A 59 19.64 15.31 -32.51
C PRO A 59 19.91 13.99 -31.79
N TYR A 60 19.47 13.84 -30.53
CA TYR A 60 19.76 12.69 -29.67
C TYR A 60 18.69 11.59 -29.72
N LYS A 61 17.54 11.85 -30.39
CA LYS A 61 16.45 10.87 -30.48
C LYS A 61 16.86 9.54 -31.09
N PRO A 62 17.65 9.46 -32.17
CA PRO A 62 18.08 8.19 -32.73
C PRO A 62 18.89 7.34 -31.73
N TYR A 63 19.79 7.98 -31.01
CA TYR A 63 20.58 7.32 -29.97
C TYR A 63 19.68 6.78 -28.84
N ILE A 64 18.78 7.62 -28.31
CA ILE A 64 17.84 7.22 -27.26
C ILE A 64 16.98 6.03 -27.71
N LEU A 65 16.48 6.05 -28.95
CA LEU A 65 15.70 4.93 -29.49
C LEU A 65 16.52 3.63 -29.59
N GLY A 66 17.81 3.71 -29.95
CA GLY A 66 18.73 2.59 -29.95
C GLY A 66 18.88 1.99 -28.54
N ARG A 67 19.17 2.82 -27.56
CA ARG A 67 19.32 2.42 -26.16
C ARG A 67 18.04 1.81 -25.56
N LEU A 68 16.88 2.36 -25.92
CA LEU A 68 15.58 1.79 -25.52
C LEU A 68 15.34 0.38 -26.10
N LYS A 69 15.76 0.12 -27.36
CA LYS A 69 15.71 -1.20 -27.98
C LYS A 69 16.64 -2.20 -27.27
N GLU A 70 17.79 -1.75 -26.81
CA GLU A 70 18.75 -2.53 -26.01
C GLU A 70 18.26 -2.79 -24.57
N GLY A 71 17.10 -2.20 -24.18
CA GLY A 71 16.50 -2.43 -22.87
C GLY A 71 16.81 -1.36 -21.80
N THR A 72 17.61 -0.34 -22.12
CA THR A 72 17.92 0.75 -21.19
C THR A 72 16.73 1.71 -21.06
N THR A 73 15.95 1.58 -20.00
CA THR A 73 14.76 2.42 -19.77
C THR A 73 14.96 3.50 -18.71
N ASN A 74 16.11 3.52 -18.02
CA ASN A 74 16.41 4.49 -16.99
C ASN A 74 16.73 5.87 -17.62
N CYS A 75 15.82 6.84 -17.45
CA CYS A 75 16.01 8.17 -18.01
C CYS A 75 17.17 8.96 -17.38
N VAL A 76 17.66 8.59 -16.20
CA VAL A 76 18.84 9.24 -15.60
C VAL A 76 20.09 8.82 -16.36
N VAL A 77 20.26 7.53 -16.57
CA VAL A 77 21.37 6.97 -17.36
C VAL A 77 21.35 7.52 -18.79
N LEU A 78 20.19 7.50 -19.44
CA LEU A 78 20.03 8.07 -20.79
C LEU A 78 20.38 9.58 -20.84
N LEU A 79 20.06 10.33 -19.76
CA LEU A 79 20.40 11.73 -19.67
C LEU A 79 21.93 11.93 -19.58
N GLU A 80 22.58 11.18 -18.69
CA GLU A 80 24.04 11.21 -18.51
C GLU A 80 24.75 10.90 -19.84
N GLU A 81 24.32 9.86 -20.54
CA GLU A 81 24.87 9.48 -21.84
C GLU A 81 24.72 10.60 -22.90
N ILE A 82 23.53 11.20 -23.06
CA ILE A 82 23.33 12.27 -24.04
C ILE A 82 23.95 13.62 -23.61
N GLN A 83 24.11 13.87 -22.30
CA GLN A 83 24.85 15.02 -21.78
C GLN A 83 26.35 14.92 -22.14
N ALA A 84 26.93 13.73 -22.03
CA ALA A 84 28.30 13.48 -22.51
C ALA A 84 28.45 13.73 -24.02
N MET A 85 27.34 13.62 -24.78
CA MET A 85 27.28 13.93 -26.23
C MET A 85 26.93 15.41 -26.52
N GLY A 86 26.83 16.28 -25.47
CA GLY A 86 26.59 17.71 -25.60
C GLY A 86 25.12 18.16 -25.44
N TYR A 87 24.25 17.31 -24.86
CA TYR A 87 22.86 17.72 -24.57
C TYR A 87 22.77 18.63 -23.34
N GLU A 88 22.26 19.83 -23.51
CA GLU A 88 22.08 20.84 -22.46
C GLU A 88 20.65 20.95 -21.91
N GLY A 89 19.80 19.99 -22.20
CA GLY A 89 18.39 20.01 -21.78
C GLY A 89 18.15 19.30 -20.45
N GLN A 90 16.92 19.44 -19.96
CA GLN A 90 16.50 18.90 -18.66
C GLN A 90 15.92 17.48 -18.77
N LEU A 91 16.00 16.73 -17.68
CA LEU A 91 15.45 15.37 -17.55
C LEU A 91 13.96 15.26 -17.89
N THR A 92 13.18 16.33 -17.64
CA THR A 92 11.74 16.37 -17.91
C THR A 92 11.43 16.18 -19.40
N ILE A 93 12.18 16.88 -20.27
CA ILE A 93 12.01 16.78 -21.74
C ILE A 93 12.31 15.36 -22.22
N LEU A 94 13.36 14.74 -21.69
CA LEU A 94 13.73 13.36 -21.98
C LEU A 94 12.66 12.37 -21.49
N ARG A 95 12.15 12.55 -20.28
CA ARG A 95 11.07 11.70 -19.72
C ARG A 95 9.80 11.78 -20.56
N ASP A 96 9.39 12.98 -20.98
CA ASP A 96 8.19 13.18 -21.80
C ASP A 96 8.35 12.52 -23.18
N PHE A 97 9.55 12.51 -23.74
CA PHE A 97 9.85 11.81 -24.98
C PHE A 97 9.86 10.28 -24.80
N VAL A 98 10.51 9.76 -23.76
CA VAL A 98 10.65 8.32 -23.51
C VAL A 98 9.35 7.69 -23.00
N ARG A 99 8.51 8.44 -22.30
CA ARG A 99 7.26 7.94 -21.68
C ARG A 99 6.32 7.21 -22.64
N PRO A 100 5.99 7.73 -23.85
CA PRO A 100 5.14 7.02 -24.81
C PRO A 100 5.86 5.83 -25.46
N LEU A 101 7.20 5.85 -25.51
CA LEU A 101 8.02 4.80 -26.15
C LEU A 101 8.31 3.62 -25.23
N ARG A 102 8.18 3.78 -23.92
CA ARG A 102 8.22 2.66 -23.00
C ARG A 102 7.09 1.72 -23.36
N GLN A 103 7.42 0.49 -23.70
CA GLN A 103 6.42 -0.57 -23.77
C GLN A 103 5.72 -0.58 -22.40
N GLN A 104 4.51 -0.04 -22.34
CA GLN A 104 3.70 -0.22 -21.14
C GLN A 104 3.47 -1.72 -21.05
N PRO A 105 3.88 -2.37 -19.93
CA PRO A 105 3.54 -3.76 -19.74
C PRO A 105 2.04 -3.82 -19.91
N LYS A 106 1.55 -4.65 -20.84
CA LYS A 106 0.12 -4.86 -21.07
C LYS A 106 -0.49 -5.02 -19.69
N LYS A 107 -1.37 -4.11 -19.29
CA LYS A 107 -2.08 -4.21 -18.03
C LYS A 107 -2.80 -5.54 -18.07
N GLN A 108 -2.21 -6.58 -17.48
CA GLN A 108 -2.86 -7.87 -17.34
C GLN A 108 -4.08 -7.63 -16.47
N ALA A 109 -5.24 -7.96 -17.00
CA ALA A 109 -6.48 -7.91 -16.24
C ALA A 109 -6.28 -8.77 -14.99
N THR A 110 -6.29 -8.14 -13.83
CA THR A 110 -6.15 -8.83 -12.56
C THR A 110 -7.53 -9.34 -12.17
N LEU A 111 -7.74 -10.62 -12.30
CA LEU A 111 -8.94 -11.26 -11.76
C LEU A 111 -8.85 -11.19 -10.22
N ARG A 112 -9.61 -10.29 -9.63
CA ARG A 112 -9.77 -10.22 -8.18
C ARG A 112 -10.66 -11.38 -7.77
N PHE A 113 -10.12 -12.37 -7.08
CA PHE A 113 -10.92 -13.43 -6.51
C PHE A 113 -11.37 -13.05 -5.10
N GLU A 114 -12.63 -13.23 -4.85
CA GLU A 114 -13.19 -13.14 -3.51
C GLU A 114 -13.03 -14.49 -2.80
N THR A 115 -12.76 -14.44 -1.51
CA THR A 115 -12.65 -15.64 -0.68
C THR A 115 -13.97 -15.88 0.03
N PRO A 116 -14.43 -17.14 0.15
CA PRO A 116 -15.58 -17.47 0.99
C PRO A 116 -15.39 -17.02 2.44
N PRO A 117 -16.48 -16.81 3.21
CA PRO A 117 -16.38 -16.43 4.62
C PRO A 117 -15.61 -17.48 5.42
N GLY A 118 -14.80 -17.03 6.39
CA GLY A 118 -13.97 -17.87 7.26
C GLY A 118 -12.77 -18.55 6.58
N LYS A 119 -12.69 -18.50 5.24
CA LYS A 119 -11.70 -19.29 4.49
C LYS A 119 -10.28 -18.78 4.59
N GLN A 120 -10.07 -17.49 4.48
CA GLN A 120 -8.71 -16.95 4.37
C GLN A 120 -8.53 -15.61 5.07
N ALA A 121 -7.42 -15.47 5.80
CA ALA A 121 -6.88 -14.19 6.20
C ALA A 121 -5.58 -13.87 5.44
N GLN A 122 -5.18 -12.61 5.40
CA GLN A 122 -3.89 -12.15 4.90
C GLN A 122 -3.17 -11.43 6.03
N MET A 123 -1.89 -11.72 6.19
CA MET A 123 -1.04 -11.12 7.21
C MET A 123 0.16 -10.41 6.58
N ASP A 124 0.53 -9.27 7.15
CA ASP A 124 1.74 -8.51 6.78
C ASP A 124 2.34 -7.78 7.95
N TRP A 125 3.63 -7.45 7.81
CA TRP A 125 4.33 -6.51 8.67
C TRP A 125 4.54 -5.17 7.96
N ALA A 126 4.44 -4.09 8.72
CA ALA A 126 4.77 -2.75 8.23
C ALA A 126 5.70 -2.04 9.22
N TYR A 127 6.78 -1.45 8.72
CA TYR A 127 7.56 -0.52 9.53
C TYR A 127 6.77 0.77 9.75
N VAL A 128 6.69 1.20 10.98
CA VAL A 128 5.85 2.33 11.43
C VAL A 128 6.68 3.57 11.74
N GLY A 129 7.86 3.38 12.29
CA GLY A 129 8.73 4.45 12.76
C GLY A 129 9.37 4.14 14.10
N LYS A 130 9.79 5.19 14.81
CA LYS A 130 10.39 5.08 16.14
C LYS A 130 9.46 5.69 17.18
N TYR A 131 9.27 4.97 18.29
CA TYR A 131 8.43 5.38 19.41
C TYR A 131 9.16 5.13 20.73
N LEU A 132 8.73 5.82 21.79
CA LEU A 132 9.24 5.59 23.13
C LEU A 132 8.70 4.27 23.69
N VAL A 133 9.61 3.41 24.10
CA VAL A 133 9.32 2.14 24.77
C VAL A 133 10.22 2.07 26.01
N ASN A 134 9.62 2.15 27.18
CA ASN A 134 10.35 2.24 28.44
C ASN A 134 11.43 3.35 28.40
N ASP A 135 11.03 4.55 27.99
CA ASP A 135 11.87 5.76 27.86
C ASP A 135 13.04 5.66 26.85
N VAL A 136 13.07 4.59 26.04
CA VAL A 136 14.05 4.40 24.98
C VAL A 136 13.37 4.46 23.61
N LEU A 137 13.93 5.23 22.68
CA LEU A 137 13.45 5.33 21.33
C LEU A 137 13.78 4.05 20.53
N GLN A 138 12.77 3.26 20.19
CA GLN A 138 12.92 1.98 19.50
C GLN A 138 12.14 1.96 18.18
N ASP A 139 12.61 1.13 17.24
CA ASP A 139 11.88 0.84 16.02
C ASP A 139 10.58 0.08 16.32
N VAL A 140 9.48 0.51 15.71
CA VAL A 140 8.17 -0.10 15.89
C VAL A 140 7.65 -0.64 14.57
N TYR A 141 7.09 -1.82 14.64
CA TYR A 141 6.53 -2.58 13.52
C TYR A 141 5.06 -2.86 13.77
N GLY A 142 4.24 -2.72 12.74
CA GLY A 142 2.82 -3.06 12.79
C GLY A 142 2.56 -4.45 12.25
N PHE A 143 2.01 -5.33 13.08
CA PHE A 143 1.38 -6.57 12.66
C PHE A 143 -0.01 -6.24 12.13
N ILE A 144 -0.32 -6.68 10.91
CA ILE A 144 -1.59 -6.40 10.26
C ILE A 144 -2.20 -7.70 9.78
N MET A 145 -3.41 -8.02 10.23
CA MET A 145 -4.19 -9.15 9.74
C MET A 145 -5.53 -8.67 9.21
N ILE A 146 -5.92 -9.15 8.03
CA ILE A 146 -7.21 -8.85 7.41
C ILE A 146 -7.92 -10.11 7.00
N LEU A 147 -9.18 -10.25 7.38
CA LEU A 147 -10.02 -11.35 6.92
C LEU A 147 -10.41 -11.17 5.44
N GLY A 148 -10.38 -12.25 4.71
CA GLY A 148 -10.48 -12.23 3.25
C GLY A 148 -11.87 -11.90 2.72
N TYR A 149 -12.93 -12.25 3.42
CA TYR A 149 -14.32 -11.99 3.04
C TYR A 149 -14.84 -10.66 3.58
N SER A 150 -14.85 -10.48 4.89
CA SER A 150 -15.40 -9.27 5.51
C SER A 150 -14.52 -8.03 5.35
N ARG A 151 -13.22 -8.21 5.12
CA ARG A 151 -12.21 -7.13 5.20
C ARG A 151 -12.03 -6.60 6.63
N MET A 152 -12.48 -7.34 7.64
CA MET A 152 -12.24 -7.02 9.04
C MET A 152 -10.74 -6.99 9.31
N LYS A 153 -10.27 -5.92 9.95
CA LYS A 153 -8.86 -5.63 10.15
C LYS A 153 -8.51 -5.73 11.62
N TYR A 154 -7.36 -6.31 11.89
CA TYR A 154 -6.66 -6.25 13.17
C TYR A 154 -5.27 -5.68 12.96
N VAL A 155 -4.83 -4.80 13.85
CA VAL A 155 -3.50 -4.20 13.84
C VAL A 155 -2.98 -4.12 15.27
N GLU A 156 -1.72 -4.45 15.44
CA GLU A 156 -0.99 -4.36 16.72
C GLU A 156 0.44 -3.90 16.47
N PHE A 157 0.98 -3.05 17.32
CA PHE A 157 2.33 -2.52 17.20
C PHE A 157 3.29 -3.18 18.19
N THR A 158 4.47 -3.52 17.70
CA THR A 158 5.50 -4.25 18.45
C THR A 158 6.89 -3.68 18.18
N THR A 159 7.86 -3.99 19.05
CA THR A 159 9.26 -3.57 18.89
C THR A 159 10.11 -4.52 18.07
N ASN A 160 9.58 -5.68 17.72
CA ASN A 160 10.31 -6.68 16.93
C ASN A 160 9.33 -7.57 16.14
N MET A 161 9.86 -8.31 15.18
CA MET A 161 9.12 -9.23 14.31
C MET A 161 9.61 -10.68 14.49
N ASN A 162 10.10 -11.03 15.67
CA ASN A 162 10.57 -12.38 15.93
C ASN A 162 9.41 -13.40 15.93
N LEU A 163 9.74 -14.68 15.93
CA LEU A 163 8.77 -15.75 15.84
C LEU A 163 7.77 -15.77 17.01
N GLU A 164 8.26 -15.50 18.21
CA GLU A 164 7.42 -15.48 19.40
C GLU A 164 6.42 -14.33 19.39
N THR A 165 6.88 -13.12 19.01
CA THR A 165 6.03 -11.95 18.81
C THR A 165 4.99 -12.21 17.72
N LEU A 166 5.41 -12.82 16.61
CA LEU A 166 4.52 -13.19 15.52
C LEU A 166 3.39 -14.12 16.01
N MET A 167 3.73 -15.17 16.77
CA MET A 167 2.74 -16.09 17.32
C MET A 167 1.79 -15.40 18.32
N LYS A 168 2.32 -14.51 19.18
CA LYS A 168 1.50 -13.72 20.12
C LYS A 168 0.51 -12.81 19.37
N CYS A 169 0.97 -12.08 18.36
CA CYS A 169 0.10 -11.22 17.54
C CYS A 169 -1.00 -12.02 16.83
N HIS A 170 -0.71 -13.26 16.40
CA HIS A 170 -1.74 -14.13 15.84
C HIS A 170 -2.80 -14.49 16.87
N MET A 171 -2.39 -14.91 18.07
CA MET A 171 -3.33 -15.23 19.15
C MET A 171 -4.19 -14.02 19.53
N ASN A 172 -3.59 -12.84 19.62
CA ASN A 172 -4.31 -11.58 19.86
C ASN A 172 -5.32 -11.25 18.75
N ALA A 173 -4.93 -11.48 17.49
CA ALA A 173 -5.82 -11.30 16.35
C ALA A 173 -7.00 -12.31 16.38
N PHE A 174 -6.75 -13.57 16.71
CA PHE A 174 -7.81 -14.58 16.84
C PHE A 174 -8.77 -14.25 18.00
N SER A 175 -8.23 -13.75 19.11
CA SER A 175 -9.03 -13.23 20.23
C SER A 175 -9.89 -12.04 19.79
N TYR A 176 -9.32 -11.09 19.05
CA TYR A 176 -10.06 -9.93 18.53
C TYR A 176 -11.18 -10.32 17.57
N PHE A 177 -10.94 -11.27 16.68
CA PHE A 177 -11.97 -11.80 15.77
C PHE A 177 -12.92 -12.78 16.48
N ASN A 178 -12.61 -13.18 17.69
CA ASN A 178 -13.30 -14.29 18.36
C ASN A 178 -13.45 -15.51 17.42
N GLY A 179 -12.38 -15.82 16.69
CA GLY A 179 -12.39 -16.88 15.70
C GLY A 179 -11.12 -17.03 14.89
N ILE A 180 -10.96 -18.18 14.25
CA ILE A 180 -9.75 -18.59 13.55
C ILE A 180 -10.09 -18.92 12.10
N PRO A 181 -9.42 -18.32 11.09
CA PRO A 181 -9.64 -18.65 9.67
C PRO A 181 -9.01 -20.01 9.31
N ASP A 182 -9.52 -20.67 8.24
CA ASP A 182 -8.97 -21.94 7.77
C ASP A 182 -7.54 -21.83 7.27
N GLN A 183 -7.19 -20.72 6.64
CA GLN A 183 -5.86 -20.50 6.09
C GLN A 183 -5.42 -19.05 6.23
N ILE A 184 -4.10 -18.85 6.32
CA ILE A 184 -3.51 -17.52 6.37
C ILE A 184 -2.46 -17.40 5.28
N LEU A 185 -2.54 -16.30 4.50
CA LEU A 185 -1.59 -15.97 3.45
C LEU A 185 -0.49 -15.09 4.01
N TYR A 186 0.75 -15.56 3.88
CA TYR A 186 1.96 -14.89 4.33
C TYR A 186 2.81 -14.41 3.16
N ASP A 187 3.53 -13.32 3.37
CA ASP A 187 4.67 -12.99 2.51
C ASP A 187 5.85 -13.94 2.78
N ASN A 188 6.83 -13.93 1.88
CA ASN A 188 8.05 -14.75 2.01
C ASN A 188 9.02 -14.19 3.07
N MET A 189 8.51 -13.84 4.25
CA MET A 189 9.34 -13.38 5.37
C MET A 189 10.12 -14.56 5.98
N LYS A 190 11.39 -14.35 6.30
CA LYS A 190 12.30 -15.40 6.81
C LYS A 190 11.83 -16.06 8.11
N THR A 191 11.08 -15.35 8.94
CA THR A 191 10.49 -15.89 10.18
C THR A 191 9.42 -16.97 9.92
N VAL A 192 8.76 -16.90 8.75
CA VAL A 192 7.68 -17.82 8.36
C VAL A 192 8.14 -18.80 7.30
N VAL A 193 8.78 -18.32 6.22
CA VAL A 193 9.18 -19.14 5.06
C VAL A 193 10.70 -19.27 5.03
N ILE A 194 11.19 -20.48 5.27
CA ILE A 194 12.64 -20.78 5.24
C ILE A 194 13.13 -20.95 3.79
N LYS A 195 12.32 -21.59 2.93
CA LYS A 195 12.65 -21.83 1.52
C LYS A 195 11.39 -21.66 0.68
N HIS A 196 11.51 -20.95 -0.41
CA HIS A 196 10.45 -20.82 -1.41
C HIS A 196 11.04 -21.03 -2.80
N SER A 197 10.70 -22.15 -3.41
CA SER A 197 11.04 -22.49 -4.80
C SER A 197 9.77 -22.86 -5.57
N PRO A 198 9.80 -22.93 -6.91
CA PRO A 198 8.65 -23.38 -7.69
C PRO A 198 8.14 -24.78 -7.34
N MET A 199 9.03 -25.63 -6.79
CA MET A 199 8.74 -27.03 -6.46
C MET A 199 8.43 -27.23 -4.97
N GLU A 200 8.91 -26.35 -4.07
CA GLU A 200 8.85 -26.57 -2.62
C GLU A 200 8.72 -25.25 -1.87
N VAL A 201 7.74 -25.19 -0.97
CA VAL A 201 7.64 -24.13 0.04
C VAL A 201 7.85 -24.77 1.41
N ARG A 202 8.88 -24.34 2.14
CA ARG A 202 9.21 -24.86 3.46
C ARG A 202 9.05 -23.75 4.49
N PHE A 203 8.14 -23.97 5.41
CA PHE A 203 7.88 -23.06 6.51
C PHE A 203 8.80 -23.34 7.71
N ASN A 204 8.86 -22.41 8.64
CA ASN A 204 9.52 -22.61 9.92
C ASN A 204 8.75 -23.66 10.73
N ARG A 205 9.42 -24.75 11.16
CA ARG A 205 8.79 -25.89 11.82
C ARG A 205 8.02 -25.50 13.08
N LYS A 206 8.60 -24.66 13.95
CA LYS A 206 7.91 -24.19 15.15
C LYS A 206 6.66 -23.38 14.83
N PHE A 207 6.70 -22.64 13.71
CA PHE A 207 5.53 -21.90 13.25
C PHE A 207 4.48 -22.81 12.59
N GLU A 208 4.89 -23.86 11.88
CA GLU A 208 3.97 -24.88 11.38
C GLU A 208 3.27 -25.62 12.53
N ASP A 209 4.00 -25.99 13.59
CA ASP A 209 3.42 -26.61 14.78
C ASP A 209 2.37 -25.70 15.44
N PHE A 210 2.66 -24.39 15.55
CA PHE A 210 1.71 -23.39 16.03
C PHE A 210 0.46 -23.31 15.16
N LEU A 211 0.61 -23.24 13.85
CA LEU A 211 -0.52 -23.17 12.94
C LEU A 211 -1.33 -24.46 12.91
N ALA A 212 -0.65 -25.60 12.94
CA ALA A 212 -1.29 -26.92 13.02
C ALA A 212 -2.08 -27.09 14.32
N TYR A 213 -1.55 -26.59 15.44
CA TYR A 213 -2.26 -26.59 16.73
C TYR A 213 -3.65 -25.93 16.63
N TYR A 214 -3.74 -24.83 15.91
CA TYR A 214 -5.01 -24.11 15.65
C TYR A 214 -5.74 -24.58 14.37
N GLY A 215 -5.22 -25.60 13.68
CA GLY A 215 -5.80 -26.14 12.47
C GLY A 215 -5.77 -25.17 11.29
N ILE A 216 -4.74 -24.33 11.19
CA ILE A 216 -4.57 -23.30 10.15
C ILE A 216 -3.64 -23.84 9.06
N VAL A 217 -4.01 -23.68 7.81
CA VAL A 217 -3.16 -24.00 6.67
C VAL A 217 -2.36 -22.76 6.24
N PRO A 218 -1.03 -22.75 6.37
CA PRO A 218 -0.23 -21.66 5.86
C PRO A 218 -0.21 -21.64 4.33
N LYS A 219 -0.28 -20.45 3.75
CA LYS A 219 -0.11 -20.21 2.32
C LYS A 219 0.98 -19.14 2.13
N ALA A 220 1.94 -19.41 1.29
CA ALA A 220 2.94 -18.42 0.90
C ALA A 220 2.49 -17.67 -0.37
N CYS A 221 2.73 -16.37 -0.43
CA CYS A 221 2.52 -15.58 -1.64
C CYS A 221 3.45 -16.09 -2.75
N ARG A 222 2.91 -16.27 -3.96
CA ARG A 222 3.73 -16.63 -5.11
C ARG A 222 4.74 -15.52 -5.40
N PRO A 223 6.04 -15.84 -5.57
CA PRO A 223 7.05 -14.84 -5.91
C PRO A 223 6.66 -14.07 -7.18
N ARG A 224 6.94 -12.77 -7.20
CA ARG A 224 6.68 -11.85 -8.33
C ARG A 224 5.21 -11.73 -8.76
N ARG A 225 4.25 -12.10 -7.90
CA ARG A 225 2.81 -11.84 -8.10
C ARG A 225 2.24 -10.98 -6.96
N PRO A 226 2.47 -9.67 -6.97
CA PRO A 226 2.00 -8.75 -5.91
C PRO A 226 0.49 -8.73 -5.75
N GLN A 227 -0.24 -9.19 -6.77
CA GLN A 227 -1.71 -9.19 -6.80
C GLN A 227 -2.36 -10.11 -5.75
N THR A 228 -1.65 -11.14 -5.28
CA THR A 228 -2.16 -12.07 -4.26
C THR A 228 -2.34 -11.42 -2.89
N LYS A 229 -1.56 -10.39 -2.58
CA LYS A 229 -1.51 -9.69 -1.27
C LYS A 229 -2.23 -8.33 -1.26
N GLY A 230 -2.90 -7.97 -2.34
CA GLY A 230 -3.47 -6.62 -2.52
C GLY A 230 -4.48 -6.16 -1.46
N LYS A 231 -5.03 -7.06 -0.63
CA LYS A 231 -5.95 -6.71 0.45
C LYS A 231 -5.20 -6.08 1.63
N VAL A 232 -4.11 -6.71 2.09
CA VAL A 232 -3.32 -6.21 3.22
C VAL A 232 -2.45 -5.01 2.82
N GLU A 233 -1.88 -4.98 1.62
CA GLU A 233 -1.10 -3.82 1.12
C GLU A 233 -1.94 -2.53 1.11
N ARG A 234 -3.20 -2.61 0.69
CA ARG A 234 -4.14 -1.48 0.78
C ARG A 234 -4.42 -1.07 2.21
N THR A 235 -4.46 -2.03 3.13
CA THR A 235 -4.64 -1.75 4.55
C THR A 235 -3.43 -1.01 5.12
N VAL A 236 -2.20 -1.40 4.77
CA VAL A 236 -0.97 -0.68 5.15
C VAL A 236 -1.02 0.77 4.65
N LYS A 237 -1.38 0.96 3.37
CA LYS A 237 -1.53 2.31 2.82
C LYS A 237 -2.62 3.10 3.55
N TYR A 238 -3.78 2.49 3.80
CA TYR A 238 -4.89 3.13 4.51
C TYR A 238 -4.51 3.57 5.93
N LEU A 239 -3.72 2.75 6.65
CA LEU A 239 -3.15 3.12 7.96
C LEU A 239 -2.25 4.35 7.84
N LYS A 240 -1.32 4.36 6.87
CA LYS A 240 -0.40 5.48 6.65
C LYS A 240 -1.14 6.78 6.30
N ASP A 241 -2.16 6.69 5.46
CA ASP A 241 -2.88 7.86 4.96
C ASP A 241 -3.95 8.38 5.94
N ASN A 242 -4.39 7.58 6.92
CA ASN A 242 -5.50 7.96 7.80
C ASN A 242 -5.17 7.88 9.30
N PHE A 243 -4.60 6.79 9.79
CA PHE A 243 -4.28 6.63 11.21
C PHE A 243 -3.07 7.48 11.58
N PHE A 244 -1.93 7.31 10.92
CA PHE A 244 -0.69 8.01 11.23
C PHE A 244 -0.68 9.50 10.84
N GLN A 245 -1.71 10.01 10.18
CA GLN A 245 -1.91 11.45 9.98
C GLN A 245 -2.50 12.15 11.22
N ARG A 246 -2.93 11.38 12.22
CA ARG A 246 -3.45 11.91 13.48
C ARG A 246 -2.30 12.09 14.48
N LYS A 247 -2.51 12.95 15.46
CA LYS A 247 -1.58 13.08 16.58
C LYS A 247 -1.79 11.90 17.52
N HIS A 248 -0.70 11.23 17.86
CA HIS A 248 -0.65 10.13 18.82
C HIS A 248 0.38 10.46 19.89
N GLU A 249 0.17 9.94 21.09
CA GLU A 249 1.22 9.94 22.09
C GLU A 249 2.40 9.09 21.61
N PRO A 250 3.65 9.51 21.88
CA PRO A 250 4.83 8.84 21.33
C PRO A 250 5.19 7.52 22.04
N THR A 251 4.25 6.94 22.82
CA THR A 251 4.47 5.68 23.54
C THR A 251 3.84 4.50 22.81
N LEU A 252 4.47 3.33 22.89
CA LEU A 252 3.97 2.11 22.23
C LEU A 252 2.61 1.67 22.79
N ASN A 253 2.39 1.82 24.10
CA ASN A 253 1.14 1.43 24.75
C ASN A 253 -0.02 2.31 24.27
N ALA A 254 0.14 3.62 24.33
CA ALA A 254 -0.87 4.56 23.84
C ALA A 254 -1.18 4.33 22.35
N LEU A 255 -0.15 4.08 21.54
CA LEU A 255 -0.34 3.78 20.12
C LEU A 255 -1.17 2.50 19.90
N ASN A 256 -1.00 1.48 20.73
CA ASN A 256 -1.80 0.24 20.67
C ASN A 256 -3.24 0.43 21.16
N GLU A 257 -3.47 1.29 22.12
CA GLU A 257 -4.82 1.68 22.55
C GLU A 257 -5.53 2.48 21.46
N ASP A 258 -4.87 3.50 20.92
CA ASP A 258 -5.38 4.34 19.83
C ASP A 258 -5.75 3.53 18.59
N ILE A 259 -4.87 2.59 18.16
CA ILE A 259 -5.16 1.78 16.98
C ILE A 259 -6.35 0.87 17.20
N LYS A 260 -6.49 0.28 18.38
CA LYS A 260 -7.62 -0.60 18.73
C LYS A 260 -8.93 0.18 18.69
N GLU A 261 -8.95 1.38 19.28
CA GLU A 261 -10.12 2.26 19.24
C GLU A 261 -10.44 2.68 17.81
N TRP A 262 -9.44 3.12 17.05
CA TRP A 262 -9.63 3.54 15.66
C TRP A 262 -10.12 2.41 14.76
N LEU A 263 -9.65 1.18 14.95
CA LEU A 263 -10.17 0.01 14.23
C LEU A 263 -11.65 -0.21 14.52
N ASN A 264 -12.05 -0.11 15.79
CA ASN A 264 -13.43 -0.37 16.21
C ASN A 264 -14.38 0.76 15.83
N GLN A 265 -13.94 2.02 15.88
CA GLN A 265 -14.82 3.16 15.65
C GLN A 265 -14.79 3.68 14.20
N VAL A 266 -13.69 3.49 13.49
CA VAL A 266 -13.47 4.08 12.17
C VAL A 266 -13.23 3.02 11.09
N ALA A 267 -12.11 2.29 11.18
CA ALA A 267 -11.63 1.52 10.03
C ALA A 267 -12.50 0.32 9.67
N ASN A 268 -13.10 -0.33 10.66
CA ASN A 268 -13.97 -1.49 10.47
C ASN A 268 -15.46 -1.11 10.32
N LYS A 269 -15.82 0.15 10.62
CA LYS A 269 -17.19 0.68 10.38
C LYS A 269 -17.32 1.40 9.05
N LYS A 270 -16.21 1.93 8.50
CA LYS A 270 -16.23 2.61 7.21
C LYS A 270 -16.51 1.64 6.08
N GLU A 271 -17.44 2.00 5.22
CA GLU A 271 -17.76 1.24 4.01
C GLU A 271 -16.53 0.99 3.14
N ASN A 272 -16.36 -0.24 2.70
CA ASN A 272 -15.26 -0.66 1.85
C ASN A 272 -15.67 -0.53 0.38
N GLN A 273 -14.95 0.26 -0.40
CA GLN A 273 -15.24 0.52 -1.82
C GLN A 273 -15.30 -0.72 -2.72
N THR A 274 -14.71 -1.85 -2.30
CA THR A 274 -14.72 -3.08 -3.10
C THR A 274 -15.95 -3.93 -2.81
N THR A 275 -16.43 -3.94 -1.56
CA THR A 275 -17.56 -4.76 -1.12
C THR A 275 -18.85 -3.97 -0.99
N ASN A 276 -18.77 -2.61 -1.06
CA ASN A 276 -19.85 -1.65 -0.82
C ASN A 276 -20.59 -1.88 0.51
N GLU A 277 -19.87 -2.44 1.49
CA GLU A 277 -20.38 -2.69 2.83
C GLU A 277 -19.29 -2.45 3.87
N ALA A 278 -19.69 -2.11 5.09
CA ALA A 278 -18.77 -1.98 6.21
C ALA A 278 -18.18 -3.36 6.60
N PRO A 279 -16.88 -3.46 6.88
CA PRO A 279 -16.25 -4.70 7.33
C PRO A 279 -16.97 -5.35 8.52
N PHE A 280 -17.38 -4.56 9.50
CA PHE A 280 -18.10 -5.03 10.69
C PHE A 280 -19.40 -5.75 10.33
N LYS A 281 -20.21 -5.18 9.43
CA LYS A 281 -21.47 -5.79 9.00
C LYS A 281 -21.26 -7.13 8.29
N ARG A 282 -20.26 -7.21 7.40
CA ARG A 282 -19.91 -8.46 6.72
C ARG A 282 -19.30 -9.48 7.68
N PHE A 283 -18.63 -9.01 8.72
CA PHE A 283 -18.02 -9.86 9.73
C PHE A 283 -19.05 -10.66 10.53
N GLU A 284 -20.23 -10.14 10.80
CA GLU A 284 -21.33 -10.87 11.45
C GLU A 284 -21.70 -12.17 10.68
N GLN A 285 -21.58 -12.15 9.37
CA GLN A 285 -21.75 -13.35 8.54
C GLN A 285 -20.51 -14.24 8.59
N GLU A 286 -19.29 -13.65 8.44
CA GLU A 286 -18.05 -14.41 8.40
C GLU A 286 -17.74 -15.12 9.71
N GLN A 287 -18.10 -14.53 10.84
CA GLN A 287 -17.84 -15.08 12.19
C GLN A 287 -18.43 -16.49 12.36
N LYS A 288 -19.56 -16.79 11.74
CA LYS A 288 -20.22 -18.10 11.78
C LYS A 288 -19.39 -19.21 11.11
N PHE A 289 -18.44 -18.86 10.28
CA PHE A 289 -17.60 -19.77 9.51
C PHE A 289 -16.15 -19.82 10.03
N LEU A 290 -15.81 -18.99 11.01
CA LEU A 290 -14.53 -19.08 11.69
C LEU A 290 -14.56 -20.25 12.70
N LYS A 291 -13.43 -20.93 12.88
CA LYS A 291 -13.26 -21.90 13.95
C LYS A 291 -13.32 -21.17 15.31
N VAL A 292 -13.89 -21.83 16.28
CA VAL A 292 -14.07 -21.22 17.62
C VAL A 292 -12.72 -20.93 18.26
N TRP A 293 -12.56 -19.72 18.78
CA TRP A 293 -11.42 -19.32 19.59
C TRP A 293 -11.68 -19.63 21.08
N GLY A 294 -10.66 -20.07 21.80
CA GLY A 294 -10.76 -20.32 23.25
C GLY A 294 -11.09 -21.75 23.64
N GLU A 295 -11.39 -22.66 22.71
CA GLU A 295 -11.58 -24.08 23.01
C GLU A 295 -10.29 -24.79 23.46
N LYS A 296 -9.13 -24.26 23.05
CA LYS A 296 -7.82 -24.81 23.38
C LYS A 296 -7.06 -23.85 24.27
N PRO A 297 -6.17 -24.36 25.15
CA PRO A 297 -5.21 -23.51 25.84
C PRO A 297 -4.37 -22.70 24.86
N LEU A 298 -3.81 -21.57 25.32
CA LEU A 298 -2.91 -20.79 24.49
C LEU A 298 -1.67 -21.62 24.13
N PHE A 299 -1.26 -21.56 22.86
CA PHE A 299 -0.04 -22.24 22.44
C PHE A 299 1.17 -21.68 23.21
N PRO A 300 2.00 -22.53 23.81
CA PRO A 300 3.16 -22.09 24.57
C PRO A 300 4.19 -21.45 23.63
N THR A 301 4.38 -20.15 23.75
CA THR A 301 5.41 -19.43 22.97
C THR A 301 6.79 -19.51 23.61
N SER A 302 6.87 -19.91 24.90
CA SER A 302 8.13 -20.14 25.60
C SER A 302 8.91 -21.27 24.95
N HIS A 303 10.21 -21.11 24.88
CA HIS A 303 11.13 -22.11 24.35
C HIS A 303 11.83 -22.78 25.51
N TRP A 304 11.69 -24.10 25.62
CA TRP A 304 12.42 -24.91 26.57
C TRP A 304 13.58 -25.60 25.87
N GLU A 305 14.80 -25.34 26.30
CA GLU A 305 15.99 -26.01 25.81
C GLU A 305 16.68 -26.68 26.99
N HIS A 306 17.09 -27.94 26.83
CA HIS A 306 17.99 -28.59 27.74
C HIS A 306 19.41 -28.08 27.51
N ARG A 307 20.04 -27.61 28.56
CA ARG A 307 21.44 -27.17 28.52
C ARG A 307 22.20 -27.89 29.63
N GLU A 308 23.42 -28.30 29.30
CA GLU A 308 24.32 -28.83 30.33
C GLU A 308 24.85 -27.69 31.19
N VAL A 309 24.87 -27.90 32.47
CA VAL A 309 25.44 -26.96 33.46
C VAL A 309 26.93 -27.23 33.53
N SER A 310 27.74 -26.19 33.32
CA SER A 310 29.20 -26.30 33.52
C SER A 310 29.55 -26.52 34.97
N ARG A 311 30.75 -27.05 35.24
CA ARG A 311 31.25 -27.24 36.60
C ARG A 311 31.32 -25.96 37.45
N ASP A 312 31.38 -24.81 36.75
CA ASP A 312 31.37 -23.47 37.36
C ASP A 312 29.95 -22.93 37.59
N CYS A 313 28.93 -23.79 37.53
CA CYS A 313 27.52 -23.45 37.75
C CYS A 313 26.96 -22.44 36.73
N PHE A 314 27.38 -22.48 35.49
CA PHE A 314 26.84 -21.64 34.43
C PHE A 314 26.20 -22.46 33.30
N ILE A 315 25.16 -21.88 32.70
CA ILE A 315 24.62 -22.30 31.40
C ILE A 315 24.87 -21.21 30.36
N SER A 316 25.15 -21.61 29.14
CA SER A 316 25.30 -20.66 28.00
C SER A 316 24.02 -20.64 27.21
N TYR A 317 23.42 -19.43 27.02
CA TYR A 317 22.22 -19.23 26.22
C TYR A 317 22.29 -17.89 25.48
N GLY A 318 22.07 -17.92 24.15
CA GLY A 318 22.09 -16.71 23.32
C GLY A 318 23.42 -15.92 23.37
N GLY A 319 24.55 -16.62 23.52
CA GLY A 319 25.87 -15.98 23.67
C GLY A 319 26.15 -15.33 25.02
N LYS A 320 25.26 -15.52 26.01
CA LYS A 320 25.41 -15.05 27.39
C LYS A 320 25.51 -16.23 28.35
N GLN A 321 26.19 -16.02 29.48
CA GLN A 321 26.26 -16.99 30.56
C GLN A 321 25.31 -16.60 31.69
N TYR A 322 24.60 -17.59 32.23
CA TYR A 322 23.65 -17.42 33.32
C TYR A 322 24.06 -18.37 34.47
N SER A 323 24.19 -17.86 35.67
CA SER A 323 24.45 -18.67 36.84
C SER A 323 23.24 -19.51 37.20
N VAL A 324 23.47 -20.73 37.61
CA VAL A 324 22.46 -21.66 38.14
C VAL A 324 22.89 -22.21 39.50
N PRO A 325 21.95 -22.56 40.37
CA PRO A 325 22.30 -23.16 41.64
C PRO A 325 23.11 -24.45 41.47
N TYR A 326 24.14 -24.66 42.32
CA TYR A 326 25.07 -25.79 42.25
C TYR A 326 24.41 -27.18 42.21
N ARG A 327 23.21 -27.30 42.78
CA ARG A 327 22.43 -28.55 42.79
C ARG A 327 22.00 -29.05 41.40
N TYR A 328 22.21 -28.26 40.35
CA TYR A 328 21.89 -28.64 38.97
C TYR A 328 23.12 -29.00 38.14
N VAL A 329 24.29 -29.04 38.75
CA VAL A 329 25.57 -29.48 38.15
C VAL A 329 25.67 -31.00 38.05
#